data_929d12cf3bbe1994e5ca03913065cdf0
#
_entry.id   929d12cf3bbe1994e5ca03913065cdf0
#
_cell.length_a   1.000
_cell.length_b   1.000
_cell.length_c   1.000
_cell.angle_alpha   90.00
_cell.angle_beta   90.00
_cell.angle_gamma   90.00
#
_symmetry.space_group_name_H-M   'P 1'
#
loop_
_entity.id
_entity.type
_entity.pdbx_description
1 polymer ?
#
loop_
_entity_poly.entity_id
_entity_poly.type
_entity_poly.pdbx_seq_one_letter_code
_entity_poly.pdbx_strand_id
1 'polypeptide(L)'
;DIVVLTEEEAKAYQEWNGWPKENVGAGNSYLDYYAPGSWPFVTDSTQFVNKPSTAIFDFQNGQIIKVGEPYEFTGYATAYDETIAALEFSMDGGISWKRFDTPNVTNAKWVIWHFTYTPQEETAYVLSVRAITDTGRVSDEPVEVMFNAKSAI
;
A
#
# COMPACT_ATOMS: atom_id res chain seq x y z
N ASP A 1 12.31 3.16 24.97
CA ASP A 1 11.68 1.91 25.46
C ASP A 1 10.20 1.93 25.07
N ILE A 2 9.73 0.82 24.51
CA ILE A 2 8.31 0.63 24.24
C ILE A 2 7.71 -0.02 25.48
N VAL A 3 6.76 0.65 26.11
CA VAL A 3 6.02 0.10 27.25
C VAL A 3 4.66 -0.37 26.76
N VAL A 4 4.39 -1.65 26.92
CA VAL A 4 3.07 -2.23 26.64
C VAL A 4 2.23 -2.11 27.90
N LEU A 5 1.17 -1.33 27.86
CA LEU A 5 0.26 -1.15 28.97
C LEU A 5 -0.79 -2.26 29.02
N THR A 6 -1.20 -2.67 30.21
CA THR A 6 -2.41 -3.45 30.41
C THR A 6 -3.64 -2.58 30.12
N GLU A 7 -4.81 -3.20 29.94
CA GLU A 7 -6.06 -2.47 29.73
C GLU A 7 -6.39 -1.50 30.90
N GLU A 8 -6.10 -1.92 32.13
CA GLU A 8 -6.29 -1.11 33.32
C GLU A 8 -5.36 0.11 33.35
N GLU A 9 -4.07 -0.10 33.03
CA GLU A 9 -3.08 0.98 32.95
C GLU A 9 -3.41 1.96 31.80
N ALA A 10 -3.89 1.46 30.67
CA ALA A 10 -4.30 2.30 29.56
C ALA A 10 -5.50 3.19 29.91
N LYS A 11 -6.49 2.65 30.63
CA LYS A 11 -7.62 3.42 31.13
C LYS A 11 -7.21 4.47 32.15
N ALA A 12 -6.34 4.09 33.10
CA ALA A 12 -5.80 5.02 34.09
C ALA A 12 -4.99 6.14 33.45
N TYR A 13 -4.21 5.84 32.42
CA TYR A 13 -3.45 6.82 31.67
C TYR A 13 -4.34 7.79 30.91
N GLN A 14 -5.42 7.29 30.32
CA GLN A 14 -6.42 8.10 29.64
C GLN A 14 -7.13 9.07 30.61
N GLU A 15 -7.56 8.58 31.78
CA GLU A 15 -8.19 9.41 32.80
C GLU A 15 -7.22 10.48 33.34
N TRP A 16 -5.97 10.12 33.56
CA TRP A 16 -4.94 11.04 34.04
C TRP A 16 -4.64 12.17 33.05
N ASN A 17 -4.68 11.89 31.74
CA ASN A 17 -4.46 12.88 30.68
C ASN A 17 -5.71 13.73 30.38
N GLY A 18 -6.81 13.50 31.08
CA GLY A 18 -8.06 14.27 30.91
C GLY A 18 -8.75 14.05 29.56
N TRP A 19 -8.52 12.92 28.95
CA TRP A 19 -9.18 12.57 27.68
C TRP A 19 -10.63 12.19 27.94
N PRO A 20 -11.58 12.79 27.21
CA PRO A 20 -12.99 12.53 27.40
C PRO A 20 -13.32 11.06 27.12
N LYS A 21 -14.04 10.40 28.03
CA LYS A 21 -14.46 9.00 27.87
C LYS A 21 -15.38 8.79 26.66
N GLU A 22 -16.12 9.83 26.30
CA GLU A 22 -16.99 9.83 25.13
C GLU A 22 -16.26 9.77 23.77
N ASN A 23 -14.97 10.05 23.76
CA ASN A 23 -14.13 9.96 22.55
C ASN A 23 -13.49 8.58 22.37
N VAL A 24 -13.60 7.70 23.35
CA VAL A 24 -13.09 6.33 23.24
C VAL A 24 -13.95 5.56 22.26
N GLY A 25 -13.34 5.00 21.22
CA GLY A 25 -14.06 4.33 20.15
C GLY A 25 -14.53 5.25 19.02
N ALA A 26 -14.24 6.54 19.10
CA ALA A 26 -14.58 7.49 18.04
C ALA A 26 -13.48 7.66 16.97
N GLY A 27 -12.35 6.96 17.10
CA GLY A 27 -11.21 7.08 16.20
C GLY A 27 -10.47 8.41 16.28
N ASN A 28 -10.75 9.19 17.32
CA ASN A 28 -10.21 10.54 17.51
C ASN A 28 -9.04 10.59 18.50
N SER A 29 -8.77 9.49 19.19
CA SER A 29 -7.71 9.41 20.18
C SER A 29 -6.73 8.28 19.86
N TYR A 30 -5.50 8.50 20.25
CA TYR A 30 -4.43 7.52 20.11
C TYR A 30 -4.78 6.18 20.80
N LEU A 31 -5.50 6.19 21.91
CA LEU A 31 -5.90 5.00 22.66
C LEU A 31 -7.04 4.22 21.98
N ASP A 32 -7.80 4.84 21.09
CA ASP A 32 -8.86 4.17 20.35
C ASP A 32 -8.31 3.04 19.47
N TYR A 33 -7.05 3.13 19.08
CA TYR A 33 -6.38 2.09 18.29
C TYR A 33 -5.90 0.90 19.13
N TYR A 34 -5.81 1.04 20.45
CA TYR A 34 -5.19 0.04 21.32
C TYR A 34 -6.13 -0.52 22.38
N ALA A 35 -7.25 0.11 22.64
CA ALA A 35 -8.23 -0.41 23.59
C ALA A 35 -9.10 -1.50 22.94
N PRO A 36 -9.14 -2.73 23.48
CA PRO A 36 -10.02 -3.78 22.96
C PRO A 36 -11.48 -3.30 22.89
N GLY A 37 -12.09 -3.48 21.71
CA GLY A 37 -13.46 -3.04 21.45
C GLY A 37 -13.65 -1.54 21.19
N SER A 38 -12.57 -0.76 21.16
CA SER A 38 -12.62 0.67 20.81
C SER A 38 -12.58 0.93 19.31
N TRP A 39 -12.30 -0.06 18.50
CA TRP A 39 -12.26 0.06 17.05
C TRP A 39 -13.69 0.13 16.51
N PRO A 40 -14.13 1.26 15.97
CA PRO A 40 -15.53 1.44 15.59
C PRO A 40 -15.96 0.55 14.43
N PHE A 41 -15.01 -0.05 13.72
CA PHE A 41 -15.26 -0.84 12.51
C PHE A 41 -14.81 -2.30 12.63
N VAL A 42 -14.06 -2.67 13.68
CA VAL A 42 -13.56 -4.03 13.89
C VAL A 42 -13.99 -4.51 15.25
N THR A 43 -14.99 -5.36 15.31
CA THR A 43 -15.53 -5.91 16.56
C THR A 43 -14.80 -7.17 17.04
N ASP A 44 -14.06 -7.82 16.13
CA ASP A 44 -13.19 -8.95 16.42
C ASP A 44 -12.06 -9.05 15.40
N SER A 45 -11.05 -9.87 15.68
CA SER A 45 -9.87 -10.04 14.82
C SER A 45 -10.18 -10.73 13.47
N THR A 46 -11.32 -11.38 13.35
CA THR A 46 -11.74 -12.05 12.11
C THR A 46 -12.16 -11.07 11.03
N GLN A 47 -12.48 -9.84 11.42
CA GLN A 47 -12.81 -8.75 10.49
C GLN A 47 -11.55 -8.06 9.93
N PHE A 48 -10.39 -8.36 10.49
CA PHE A 48 -9.13 -7.79 10.03
C PHE A 48 -8.58 -8.61 8.87
N VAL A 49 -8.92 -8.22 7.67
CA VAL A 49 -8.43 -8.88 6.45
C VAL A 49 -7.26 -8.08 5.90
N ASN A 50 -6.08 -8.70 5.83
CA ASN A 50 -4.95 -8.12 5.13
C ASN A 50 -5.26 -8.02 3.63
N LYS A 51 -5.09 -6.83 3.08
CA LYS A 51 -5.32 -6.57 1.67
C LYS A 51 -4.02 -6.75 0.90
N PRO A 52 -4.07 -7.23 -0.35
CA PRO A 52 -2.89 -7.20 -1.20
C PRO A 52 -2.45 -5.76 -1.39
N SER A 53 -1.15 -5.52 -1.27
CA SER A 53 -0.57 -4.19 -1.38
C SER A 53 0.68 -4.21 -2.25
N THR A 54 0.99 -3.06 -2.84
CA THR A 54 2.18 -2.83 -3.65
C THR A 54 2.87 -1.55 -3.22
N ALA A 55 4.17 -1.46 -3.45
CA ALA A 55 4.93 -0.22 -3.31
C ALA A 55 5.99 -0.10 -4.40
N ILE A 56 6.45 1.11 -4.66
CA ILE A 56 7.52 1.45 -5.59
C ILE A 56 8.71 1.92 -4.78
N PHE A 57 9.90 1.42 -5.09
CA PHE A 57 11.16 1.81 -4.43
C PHE A 57 11.81 3.00 -5.13
N ASP A 58 12.51 3.81 -4.34
CA ASP A 58 13.46 4.83 -4.78
C ASP A 58 12.98 5.76 -5.91
N PHE A 59 11.67 6.03 -5.94
CA PHE A 59 11.07 6.90 -6.94
C PHE A 59 10.37 8.09 -6.28
N GLN A 60 10.66 9.29 -6.76
CA GLN A 60 10.03 10.53 -6.28
C GLN A 60 9.01 11.04 -7.30
N ASN A 61 7.83 11.43 -6.80
CA ASN A 61 6.83 12.09 -7.64
C ASN A 61 7.40 13.36 -8.31
N GLY A 62 7.17 13.47 -9.62
CA GLY A 62 7.67 14.56 -10.42
C GLY A 62 9.08 14.36 -10.97
N GLN A 63 9.72 13.20 -10.74
CA GLN A 63 11.03 12.87 -11.32
C GLN A 63 10.99 13.01 -12.85
N ILE A 64 12.12 13.42 -13.43
CA ILE A 64 12.27 13.55 -14.88
C ILE A 64 12.95 12.30 -15.42
N ILE A 65 12.34 11.71 -16.44
CA ILE A 65 12.87 10.57 -17.21
C ILE A 65 13.09 11.03 -18.65
N LYS A 66 14.11 10.50 -19.31
CA LYS A 66 14.44 10.89 -20.68
C LYS A 66 13.57 10.14 -21.69
N VAL A 67 13.02 10.89 -22.65
CA VAL A 67 12.28 10.32 -23.78
C VAL A 67 13.20 9.41 -24.62
N GLY A 68 12.69 8.26 -25.03
CA GLY A 68 13.42 7.28 -25.85
C GLY A 68 14.41 6.41 -25.09
N GLU A 69 14.64 6.67 -23.79
CA GLU A 69 15.53 5.83 -22.96
C GLU A 69 14.68 4.94 -22.01
N PRO A 70 15.03 3.65 -21.86
CA PRO A 70 14.33 2.78 -20.93
C PRO A 70 14.64 3.16 -19.49
N TYR A 71 13.61 3.22 -18.67
CA TYR A 71 13.72 3.39 -17.22
C TYR A 71 13.13 2.16 -16.52
N GLU A 72 13.86 1.60 -15.55
CA GLU A 72 13.40 0.48 -14.75
C GLU A 72 12.82 0.96 -13.42
N PHE A 73 11.54 0.70 -13.21
CA PHE A 73 10.87 0.84 -11.93
C PHE A 73 10.99 -0.46 -11.16
N THR A 74 11.20 -0.36 -9.86
CA THR A 74 11.29 -1.51 -8.97
C THR A 74 10.35 -1.33 -7.78
N GLY A 75 9.90 -2.43 -7.23
CA GLY A 75 9.03 -2.38 -6.07
C GLY A 75 8.75 -3.75 -5.49
N TYR A 76 7.77 -3.79 -4.59
CA TYR A 76 7.30 -5.06 -4.05
C TYR A 76 5.78 -5.17 -4.10
N ALA A 77 5.29 -6.41 -3.96
CA ALA A 77 3.91 -6.72 -3.69
C ALA A 77 3.84 -7.78 -2.58
N THR A 78 2.81 -7.71 -1.76
CA THR A 78 2.56 -8.67 -0.69
C THR A 78 1.07 -8.89 -0.48
N ALA A 79 0.71 -10.11 -0.11
CA ALA A 79 -0.59 -10.45 0.44
C ALA A 79 -0.34 -11.49 1.55
N TYR A 80 -0.56 -11.10 2.79
CA TYR A 80 -0.11 -11.83 3.98
C TYR A 80 -0.55 -13.29 4.02
N ASP A 81 -1.79 -13.57 3.67
CA ASP A 81 -2.46 -14.87 3.78
C ASP A 81 -2.82 -15.50 2.41
N GLU A 82 -2.46 -14.83 1.32
CA GLU A 82 -2.73 -15.28 -0.05
C GLU A 82 -1.47 -15.18 -0.91
N THR A 83 -1.48 -15.86 -2.02
CA THR A 83 -0.37 -15.80 -2.99
C THR A 83 -0.61 -14.68 -3.98
N ILE A 84 0.41 -13.90 -4.28
CA ILE A 84 0.37 -12.95 -5.40
C ILE A 84 0.42 -13.75 -6.71
N ALA A 85 -0.68 -13.80 -7.43
CA ALA A 85 -0.80 -14.52 -8.70
C ALA A 85 -0.38 -13.67 -9.89
N ALA A 86 -0.55 -12.36 -9.80
CA ALA A 86 -0.16 -11.43 -10.86
C ALA A 86 0.08 -10.02 -10.33
N LEU A 87 0.79 -9.23 -11.14
CA LEU A 87 0.87 -7.78 -11.02
C LEU A 87 0.30 -7.15 -12.29
N GLU A 88 -0.38 -6.05 -12.13
CA GLU A 88 -0.87 -5.24 -13.24
C GLU A 88 -0.29 -3.83 -13.16
N PHE A 89 0.16 -3.35 -14.32
CA PHE A 89 0.76 -2.04 -14.51
C PHE A 89 -0.09 -1.22 -15.48
N SER A 90 -0.34 0.02 -15.12
CA SER A 90 -1.00 1.01 -15.96
C SER A 90 -0.08 2.21 -16.13
N MET A 91 -0.05 2.80 -17.34
CA MET A 91 0.67 4.03 -17.66
C MET A 91 -0.27 5.21 -17.96
N ASP A 92 -1.56 5.01 -17.78
CA ASP A 92 -2.62 5.95 -18.14
C ASP A 92 -3.60 6.24 -16.97
N GLY A 93 -3.10 6.12 -15.73
CA GLY A 93 -3.91 6.37 -14.54
C GLY A 93 -4.99 5.32 -14.29
N GLY A 94 -4.74 4.06 -14.64
CA GLY A 94 -5.65 2.95 -14.36
C GLY A 94 -6.75 2.74 -15.42
N ILE A 95 -6.68 3.40 -16.57
CA ILE A 95 -7.65 3.20 -17.67
C ILE A 95 -7.39 1.87 -18.36
N SER A 96 -6.13 1.55 -18.66
CA SER A 96 -5.73 0.26 -19.21
C SER A 96 -4.67 -0.40 -18.33
N TRP A 97 -4.68 -1.74 -18.29
CA TRP A 97 -3.79 -2.53 -17.44
C TRP A 97 -3.08 -3.61 -18.24
N LYS A 98 -1.78 -3.71 -18.04
CA LYS A 98 -0.96 -4.82 -18.56
C LYS A 98 -0.64 -5.78 -17.43
N ARG A 99 -1.09 -7.03 -17.56
CA ARG A 99 -0.93 -8.09 -16.57
C ARG A 99 0.36 -8.89 -16.80
N PHE A 100 1.02 -9.21 -15.70
CA PHE A 100 2.17 -10.11 -15.63
C PHE A 100 1.92 -11.14 -14.53
N ASP A 101 1.86 -12.40 -14.90
CA ASP A 101 1.69 -13.50 -13.94
C ASP A 101 2.97 -13.73 -13.13
N THR A 102 2.81 -14.14 -11.88
CA THR A 102 3.90 -14.42 -10.93
C THR A 102 3.90 -15.90 -10.53
N PRO A 103 4.29 -16.81 -11.43
CA PRO A 103 4.30 -18.24 -11.14
C PRO A 103 5.29 -18.57 -10.00
N ASN A 104 4.97 -19.61 -9.22
CA ASN A 104 5.83 -20.14 -8.14
C ASN A 104 6.04 -19.20 -6.93
N VAL A 105 5.19 -18.22 -6.73
CA VAL A 105 5.18 -17.39 -5.53
C VAL A 105 4.39 -18.08 -4.42
N THR A 106 4.84 -17.96 -3.19
CA THR A 106 4.12 -18.46 -2.01
C THR A 106 3.61 -17.30 -1.17
N ASN A 107 2.51 -17.50 -0.44
CA ASN A 107 1.87 -16.46 0.38
C ASN A 107 2.78 -15.84 1.44
N ALA A 108 3.77 -16.58 1.93
CA ALA A 108 4.70 -16.09 2.96
C ALA A 108 5.86 -15.23 2.40
N LYS A 109 5.85 -14.91 1.13
CA LYS A 109 6.94 -14.19 0.47
C LYS A 109 6.47 -12.91 -0.19
N TRP A 110 7.30 -11.91 -0.10
CA TRP A 110 7.20 -10.70 -0.90
C TRP A 110 7.61 -11.01 -2.33
N VAL A 111 6.85 -10.47 -3.27
CA VAL A 111 7.23 -10.46 -4.67
C VAL A 111 7.97 -9.16 -4.93
N ILE A 112 9.25 -9.25 -5.28
CA ILE A 112 9.98 -8.10 -5.83
C ILE A 112 9.73 -8.07 -7.33
N TRP A 113 9.36 -6.92 -7.85
CA TRP A 113 9.05 -6.75 -9.26
C TRP A 113 9.93 -5.67 -9.89
N HIS A 114 10.13 -5.83 -11.19
CA HIS A 114 10.83 -4.90 -12.08
C HIS A 114 9.94 -4.62 -13.28
N PHE A 115 9.77 -3.36 -13.60
CA PHE A 115 8.97 -2.92 -14.75
C PHE A 115 9.73 -1.88 -15.54
N THR A 116 10.09 -2.19 -16.79
CA THR A 116 10.79 -1.26 -17.67
C THR A 116 9.82 -0.58 -18.61
N TYR A 117 9.89 0.73 -18.65
CA TYR A 117 9.11 1.57 -19.55
C TYR A 117 10.00 2.55 -20.29
N THR A 118 9.72 2.76 -21.58
CA THR A 118 10.42 3.74 -22.43
C THR A 118 9.41 4.80 -22.87
N PRO A 119 9.43 6.01 -22.30
CA PRO A 119 8.56 7.10 -22.72
C PRO A 119 8.80 7.46 -24.18
N GLN A 120 7.72 7.62 -24.95
CA GLN A 120 7.81 7.95 -26.39
C GLN A 120 7.61 9.43 -26.66
N GLU A 121 6.99 10.16 -25.75
CA GLU A 121 6.57 11.56 -25.91
C GLU A 121 6.93 12.39 -24.67
N GLU A 122 7.12 13.69 -24.89
CA GLU A 122 7.28 14.65 -23.81
C GLU A 122 5.93 14.96 -23.17
N THR A 123 5.64 14.25 -22.07
CA THR A 123 4.40 14.46 -21.32
C THR A 123 4.58 13.99 -19.87
N ALA A 124 3.57 14.23 -19.07
CA ALA A 124 3.44 13.64 -17.75
C ALA A 124 2.82 12.24 -17.88
N TYR A 125 3.39 11.28 -17.18
CA TYR A 125 2.92 9.91 -17.08
C TYR A 125 2.53 9.60 -15.64
N VAL A 126 1.55 8.71 -15.48
CA VAL A 126 1.18 8.14 -14.19
C VAL A 126 1.35 6.62 -14.27
N LEU A 127 2.35 6.09 -13.56
CA LEU A 127 2.48 4.65 -13.36
C LEU A 127 1.62 4.26 -12.16
N SER A 128 0.64 3.38 -12.39
CA SER A 128 -0.16 2.74 -11.35
C SER A 128 0.15 1.25 -11.32
N VAL A 129 0.32 0.68 -10.13
CA VAL A 129 0.63 -0.75 -9.95
C VAL A 129 -0.34 -1.35 -8.93
N ARG A 130 -0.91 -2.51 -9.27
CA ARG A 130 -1.76 -3.27 -8.35
C ARG A 130 -1.43 -4.75 -8.37
N ALA A 131 -1.66 -5.42 -7.25
CA ALA A 131 -1.46 -6.86 -7.10
C ALA A 131 -2.79 -7.60 -7.21
N ILE A 132 -2.73 -8.81 -7.73
CA ILE A 132 -3.86 -9.74 -7.81
C ILE A 132 -3.45 -11.03 -7.11
N THR A 133 -4.30 -11.52 -6.21
CA THR A 133 -4.08 -12.77 -5.50
C THR A 133 -4.60 -13.97 -6.29
N ASP A 134 -4.22 -15.19 -5.87
CA ASP A 134 -4.70 -16.46 -6.41
C ASP A 134 -6.20 -16.67 -6.19
N THR A 135 -6.80 -16.04 -5.19
CA THR A 135 -8.26 -16.01 -4.97
C THR A 135 -8.98 -14.95 -5.81
N GLY A 136 -8.24 -14.13 -6.56
CA GLY A 136 -8.79 -13.08 -7.42
C GLY A 136 -9.02 -11.73 -6.72
N ARG A 137 -8.54 -11.56 -5.48
CA ARG A 137 -8.57 -10.24 -4.83
C ARG A 137 -7.57 -9.31 -5.50
N VAL A 138 -7.97 -8.05 -5.66
CA VAL A 138 -7.15 -6.99 -6.25
C VAL A 138 -6.82 -5.97 -5.18
N SER A 139 -5.65 -5.34 -5.24
CA SER A 139 -5.34 -4.20 -4.38
C SER A 139 -6.43 -3.14 -4.49
N ASP A 140 -7.01 -2.73 -3.37
CA ASP A 140 -8.08 -1.73 -3.36
C ASP A 140 -7.58 -0.37 -3.84
N GLU A 141 -6.36 -0.03 -3.46
CA GLU A 141 -5.68 1.19 -3.85
C GLU A 141 -4.38 0.82 -4.57
N PRO A 142 -4.29 1.04 -5.90
CA PRO A 142 -3.04 0.93 -6.63
C PRO A 142 -2.00 1.91 -6.07
N VAL A 143 -0.73 1.50 -5.99
CA VAL A 143 0.33 2.48 -5.77
C VAL A 143 0.53 3.29 -7.05
N GLU A 144 0.66 4.60 -6.92
CA GLU A 144 0.80 5.51 -8.05
C GLU A 144 2.01 6.42 -7.89
N VAL A 145 2.73 6.62 -8.99
CA VAL A 145 3.78 7.64 -9.09
C VAL A 145 3.64 8.42 -10.40
N MET A 146 3.84 9.72 -10.30
CA MET A 146 3.84 10.62 -11.47
C MET A 146 5.28 10.99 -11.85
N PHE A 147 5.57 10.99 -13.13
CA PHE A 147 6.83 11.47 -13.67
C PHE A 147 6.64 12.27 -14.96
N ASN A 148 7.64 13.05 -15.30
CA ASN A 148 7.66 13.83 -16.53
C ASN A 148 8.72 13.25 -17.48
N ALA A 149 8.36 13.03 -18.73
CA ALA A 149 9.33 12.67 -19.75
C ALA A 149 9.75 13.91 -20.53
N LYS A 150 11.08 14.06 -20.74
CA LYS A 150 11.67 15.16 -21.52
C LYS A 150 12.77 14.66 -22.46
N SER A 151 12.86 15.27 -23.63
CA SER A 151 13.87 14.92 -24.64
C SER A 151 15.26 15.45 -24.28
N ALA A 152 15.31 16.60 -23.62
CA ALA A 152 16.57 17.20 -23.12
C ALA A 152 16.52 17.30 -21.60
N ILE A 153 17.55 16.76 -20.97
CA ILE A 153 17.77 16.83 -19.53
C ILE A 153 19.17 17.41 -19.33
#